data_0c42cef62e18fd149d121b8029d3f2ae
#
_entry.id   0c42cef62e18fd149d121b8029d3f2ae
#
_cell.length_a   1.000
_cell.length_b   1.000
_cell.length_c   1.000
_cell.angle_alpha   90.00
_cell.angle_beta   90.00
_cell.angle_gamma   90.00
#
_symmetry.space_group_name_H-M   'P 1'
#
loop_
_entity.id
_entity.type
_entity.pdbx_description
1 polymer ?
#
loop_
_entity_poly.entity_id
_entity_poly.type
_entity_poly.pdbx_seq_one_letter_code
_entity_poly.pdbx_strand_id
1 'polypeptide(L)'
;FYEFVMPAIDMFEDGNDLVVNVDLPGFAKQDIKLRIIGNILSISAKREPEENLGTVYYRQRPTYIDKKVPLPFSISDDEKVIGTAKYVEGVITLHIPIPKSSAIPIT
;
A
#
# COMPACT_ATOMS: atom_id res chain seq x y z
N PHE A 1 -2.65 9.43 -17.98
CA PHE A 1 -1.97 8.13 -17.93
C PHE A 1 -1.13 7.97 -16.66
N TYR A 2 -0.35 8.99 -16.35
CA TYR A 2 0.53 8.96 -15.18
C TYR A 2 -0.23 8.73 -13.86
N GLU A 3 -1.43 9.29 -13.75
CA GLU A 3 -2.27 9.16 -12.57
C GLU A 3 -2.76 7.72 -12.35
N PHE A 4 -2.87 6.94 -13.42
CA PHE A 4 -3.36 5.57 -13.32
C PHE A 4 -2.30 4.57 -12.87
N VAL A 5 -1.03 4.91 -13.04
CA VAL A 5 0.07 4.00 -12.68
C VAL A 5 0.78 4.38 -11.38
N MET A 6 0.39 5.50 -10.78
CA MET A 6 1.00 5.94 -9.51
C MET A 6 0.10 5.57 -8.33
N PRO A 7 0.67 5.08 -7.22
CA PRO A 7 2.05 4.59 -7.12
C PRO A 7 2.20 3.24 -7.80
N ALA A 8 3.43 2.89 -8.14
CA ALA A 8 3.74 1.58 -8.70
C ALA A 8 3.62 0.51 -7.61
N ILE A 9 2.93 -0.57 -7.92
CA ILE A 9 2.62 -1.62 -6.95
C ILE A 9 2.92 -2.98 -7.56
N ASP A 10 3.66 -3.80 -6.83
CA ASP A 10 3.81 -5.22 -7.11
C ASP A 10 3.11 -6.01 -6.01
N MET A 11 2.40 -7.05 -6.39
CA MET A 11 1.68 -7.91 -5.46
C MET A 11 1.89 -9.36 -5.85
N PHE A 12 2.35 -10.18 -4.90
CA PHE A 12 2.64 -11.59 -5.17
C PHE A 12 2.57 -12.40 -3.88
N GLU A 13 2.45 -13.70 -4.01
CA GLU A 13 2.49 -14.62 -2.86
C GLU A 13 3.90 -15.12 -2.63
N ASP A 14 4.30 -15.16 -1.37
CA ASP A 14 5.57 -15.74 -0.94
C ASP A 14 5.31 -16.57 0.32
N GLY A 15 5.36 -17.88 0.16
CA GLY A 15 5.01 -18.78 1.25
C GLY A 15 3.55 -18.63 1.64
N ASN A 16 3.31 -18.30 2.91
CA ASN A 16 1.96 -18.11 3.43
C ASN A 16 1.53 -16.64 3.49
N ASP A 17 2.32 -15.76 2.88
CA ASP A 17 2.05 -14.34 2.91
C ASP A 17 1.76 -13.79 1.51
N LEU A 18 0.89 -12.81 1.48
CA LEU A 18 0.77 -11.92 0.33
C LEU A 18 1.76 -10.77 0.57
N VAL A 19 2.62 -10.53 -0.40
CA VAL A 19 3.60 -9.46 -0.34
C VAL A 19 3.17 -8.34 -1.28
N VAL A 20 3.14 -7.12 -0.75
CA VAL A 20 2.78 -5.95 -1.56
C VAL A 20 3.90 -4.92 -1.42
N ASN A 21 4.52 -4.59 -2.55
CA ASN A 21 5.53 -3.54 -2.62
C ASN A 21 4.92 -2.30 -3.24
N VAL A 22 5.06 -1.16 -2.58
CA VAL A 22 4.49 0.11 -3.05
C VAL A 22 5.59 1.16 -3.08
N ASP A 23 5.80 1.75 -4.24
CA ASP A 23 6.78 2.82 -4.40
C ASP A 23 6.20 4.15 -3.92
N LEU A 24 6.76 4.69 -2.83
CA LEU A 24 6.34 5.97 -2.28
C LEU A 24 7.57 6.86 -1.99
N PRO A 25 8.42 7.11 -3.00
CA PRO A 25 9.62 7.90 -2.78
C PRO A 25 9.28 9.35 -2.42
N GLY A 26 10.04 9.91 -1.49
CA GLY A 26 9.86 11.31 -1.12
C GLY A 26 8.80 11.57 -0.07
N PHE A 27 8.10 10.53 0.42
CA PHE A 27 7.15 10.67 1.50
C PHE A 27 7.79 10.23 2.81
N ALA A 28 7.46 10.91 3.90
CA ALA A 28 7.92 10.49 5.21
C ALA A 28 7.08 9.33 5.72
N LYS A 29 7.71 8.41 6.43
CA LYS A 29 7.04 7.22 6.97
C LYS A 29 5.79 7.58 7.77
N GLN A 30 5.86 8.61 8.61
CA GLN A 30 4.75 9.03 9.44
C GLN A 30 3.58 9.63 8.66
N ASP A 31 3.80 9.98 7.41
CA ASP A 31 2.76 10.56 6.55
C ASP A 31 2.14 9.54 5.60
N ILE A 32 2.53 8.28 5.74
CA ILE A 32 1.99 7.17 4.95
C ILE A 32 1.01 6.41 5.83
N LYS A 33 -0.19 6.17 5.30
CA LYS A 33 -1.23 5.41 6.00
C LYS A 33 -1.65 4.23 5.15
N LEU A 34 -1.74 3.08 5.79
CA LEU A 34 -2.16 1.84 5.17
C LEU A 34 -3.35 1.29 5.94
N ARG A 35 -4.36 0.84 5.22
CA ARG A 35 -5.57 0.32 5.84
C ARG A 35 -6.17 -0.77 4.97
N ILE A 36 -6.67 -1.83 5.60
CA ILE A 36 -7.37 -2.90 4.89
C ILE A 36 -8.78 -2.99 5.44
N ILE A 37 -9.75 -2.94 4.55
CA ILE A 37 -11.15 -3.14 4.89
C ILE A 37 -11.70 -4.19 3.93
N GLY A 38 -12.06 -5.35 4.47
CA GLY A 38 -12.49 -6.49 3.65
C GLY A 38 -11.38 -6.95 2.72
N ASN A 39 -11.57 -6.76 1.43
CA ASN A 39 -10.56 -7.11 0.42
C ASN A 39 -9.93 -5.88 -0.24
N ILE A 40 -10.05 -4.70 0.37
CA ILE A 40 -9.49 -3.48 -0.21
C ILE A 40 -8.35 -2.96 0.65
N LEU A 41 -7.18 -2.81 0.03
CA LEU A 41 -6.03 -2.14 0.61
C LEU A 41 -6.08 -0.68 0.21
N SER A 42 -6.16 0.21 1.20
CA SER A 42 -6.08 1.66 1.00
C SER A 42 -4.69 2.14 1.33
N ILE A 43 -4.10 2.87 0.41
CA ILE A 43 -2.77 3.46 0.56
C ILE A 43 -2.93 4.97 0.43
N SER A 44 -2.55 5.72 1.45
CA SER A 44 -2.55 7.17 1.34
C SER A 44 -1.22 7.72 1.84
N ALA A 45 -0.77 8.79 1.22
CA ALA A 45 0.46 9.47 1.59
C ALA A 45 0.32 10.94 1.24
N LYS A 46 0.91 11.78 2.07
CA LYS A 46 0.93 13.22 1.82
C LYS A 46 2.28 13.80 2.20
N ARG A 47 2.63 14.90 1.57
CA ARG A 47 3.81 15.69 1.92
C ARG A 47 3.55 17.14 1.58
N GLU A 48 4.25 18.02 2.27
CA GLU A 48 4.16 19.42 1.95
C GLU A 48 4.95 19.73 0.68
N PRO A 49 4.39 20.52 -0.24
CA PRO A 49 5.15 20.96 -1.40
C PRO A 49 6.26 21.92 -0.97
N GLU A 50 7.34 21.92 -1.74
CA GLU A 50 8.40 22.88 -1.50
C GLU A 50 7.89 24.29 -1.80
N GLU A 51 8.15 25.22 -0.87
CA GLU A 51 7.76 26.60 -1.01
C GLU A 51 8.99 27.47 -1.36
N ASN A 52 8.72 28.69 -1.80
CA ASN A 52 9.75 29.68 -2.11
C ASN A 52 10.72 29.25 -3.20
N LEU A 53 10.23 28.48 -4.13
CA LEU A 53 11.00 28.17 -5.32
C LEU A 53 11.06 29.42 -6.19
N GLY A 54 12.14 29.57 -6.93
CA GLY A 54 12.22 30.63 -7.93
C GLY A 54 11.25 30.38 -9.07
N THR A 55 11.66 30.62 -10.29
CA THR A 55 10.84 30.32 -11.46
C THR A 55 10.68 28.81 -11.58
N VAL A 56 9.44 28.34 -11.57
CA VAL A 56 9.13 26.91 -11.66
C VAL A 56 8.85 26.54 -13.11
N TYR A 57 9.62 25.61 -13.65
CA TYR A 57 9.39 25.10 -15.01
C TYR A 57 8.58 23.80 -15.02
N TYR A 58 8.76 22.95 -14.01
CA TYR A 58 8.01 21.70 -13.85
C TYR A 58 7.70 21.48 -12.39
N ARG A 59 6.51 20.99 -12.10
CA ARG A 59 6.11 20.60 -10.76
C ARG A 59 5.19 19.40 -10.89
N GLN A 60 5.78 18.25 -11.15
CA GLN A 60 5.03 17.01 -11.42
C GLN A 60 5.14 15.97 -10.31
N ARG A 61 6.06 16.15 -9.35
CA ARG A 61 6.18 15.20 -8.25
C ARG A 61 4.93 15.27 -7.37
N PRO A 62 4.28 14.12 -7.10
CA PRO A 62 3.03 14.14 -6.35
C PRO A 62 3.24 14.56 -4.89
N THR A 63 2.29 15.32 -4.35
CA THR A 63 2.26 15.70 -2.93
C THR A 63 1.20 14.93 -2.17
N TYR A 64 0.35 14.20 -2.88
CA TYR A 64 -0.73 13.43 -2.31
C TYR A 64 -0.98 12.17 -3.14
N ILE A 65 -1.12 11.04 -2.44
CA ILE A 65 -1.44 9.77 -3.07
C ILE A 65 -2.60 9.16 -2.29
N ASP A 66 -3.60 8.68 -3.01
CA ASP A 66 -4.72 7.94 -2.45
C ASP A 66 -5.05 6.83 -3.44
N LYS A 67 -4.68 5.61 -3.09
CA LYS A 67 -4.84 4.45 -3.97
C LYS A 67 -5.56 3.34 -3.24
N LYS A 68 -6.54 2.74 -3.92
CA LYS A 68 -7.24 1.57 -3.41
C LYS A 68 -6.95 0.39 -4.32
N VAL A 69 -6.52 -0.72 -3.73
CA VAL A 69 -6.08 -1.90 -4.46
C VAL A 69 -6.86 -3.10 -3.95
N PRO A 70 -7.54 -3.85 -4.83
CA PRO A 70 -8.21 -5.07 -4.40
C PRO A 70 -7.19 -6.15 -4.08
N LEU A 71 -7.44 -6.85 -2.97
CA LEU A 71 -6.67 -8.01 -2.56
C LEU A 71 -7.33 -9.27 -3.12
N PRO A 72 -6.59 -10.37 -3.31
CA PRO A 72 -7.17 -11.63 -3.80
C PRO A 72 -7.99 -12.36 -2.75
N PHE A 73 -8.09 -11.87 -1.52
CA PHE A 73 -8.88 -12.45 -0.45
C PHE A 73 -9.40 -11.35 0.48
N SER A 74 -10.38 -11.69 1.30
CA SER A 74 -10.91 -10.78 2.29
C SER A 74 -10.34 -11.10 3.65
N ILE A 75 -10.18 -10.06 4.48
CA ILE A 75 -9.69 -10.19 5.85
C ILE A 75 -10.86 -9.91 6.79
N SER A 76 -11.02 -10.77 7.81
CA SER A 76 -12.06 -10.63 8.80
C SER A 76 -11.81 -9.39 9.67
N ASP A 77 -12.89 -8.67 10.01
CA ASP A 77 -12.82 -7.52 10.91
C ASP A 77 -12.37 -7.91 12.34
N ASP A 78 -12.46 -9.19 12.67
CA ASP A 78 -12.05 -9.68 13.99
C ASP A 78 -10.54 -9.78 14.17
N GLU A 79 -9.79 -9.68 13.07
CA GLU A 79 -8.34 -9.79 13.14
C GLU A 79 -7.73 -8.47 13.59
N LYS A 80 -6.97 -8.53 14.70
CA LYS A 80 -6.33 -7.34 15.27
C LYS A 80 -5.01 -7.01 14.63
N VAL A 81 -4.30 -8.03 14.13
CA VAL A 81 -3.03 -7.86 13.44
C VAL A 81 -3.19 -8.40 12.04
N ILE A 82 -3.22 -7.51 11.08
CA ILE A 82 -3.47 -7.87 9.69
C ILE A 82 -2.17 -8.24 8.98
N GLY A 83 -1.06 -7.66 9.40
CA GLY A 83 0.22 -7.93 8.78
C GLY A 83 1.29 -6.99 9.30
N THR A 84 2.40 -6.93 8.58
CA THR A 84 3.51 -6.06 8.92
C THR A 84 3.87 -5.19 7.72
N ALA A 85 4.41 -4.01 7.98
CA ALA A 85 4.83 -3.08 6.95
C ALA A 85 6.21 -2.53 7.29
N LYS A 86 7.03 -2.37 6.28
CA LYS A 86 8.37 -1.82 6.41
C LYS A 86 8.62 -0.81 5.30
N TYR A 87 9.18 0.33 5.63
CA TYR A 87 9.48 1.38 4.67
C TYR A 87 10.99 1.57 4.57
N VAL A 88 11.55 1.24 3.43
CA VAL A 88 13.00 1.32 3.20
C VAL A 88 13.23 1.89 1.80
N GLU A 89 14.05 2.93 1.71
CA GLU A 89 14.45 3.53 0.44
C GLU A 89 13.28 3.87 -0.48
N GLY A 90 12.22 4.43 0.11
CA GLY A 90 11.06 4.87 -0.66
C GLY A 90 10.09 3.75 -1.02
N VAL A 91 10.29 2.54 -0.52
CA VAL A 91 9.40 1.41 -0.81
C VAL A 91 8.79 0.88 0.46
N ILE A 92 7.45 0.79 0.47
CA ILE A 92 6.71 0.08 1.51
C ILE A 92 6.62 -1.37 1.08
N THR A 93 7.01 -2.28 1.98
CA THR A 93 6.80 -3.71 1.79
C THR A 93 5.84 -4.21 2.85
N LEU A 94 4.69 -4.70 2.41
CA LEU A 94 3.67 -5.29 3.26
C LEU A 94 3.76 -6.81 3.19
N HIS A 95 3.67 -7.46 4.35
CA HIS A 95 3.49 -8.90 4.44
C HIS A 95 2.14 -9.14 5.10
N ILE A 96 1.20 -9.69 4.37
CA ILE A 96 -0.15 -9.95 4.84
C ILE A 96 -0.37 -11.46 4.87
N PRO A 97 -0.57 -12.07 6.05
CA PRO A 97 -0.82 -13.50 6.13
C PRO A 97 -2.07 -13.87 5.32
N ILE A 98 -1.94 -14.88 4.48
CA ILE A 98 -3.07 -15.35 3.66
C ILE A 98 -4.00 -16.13 4.59
N PRO A 99 -5.31 -15.78 4.63
CA PRO A 99 -6.25 -16.52 5.45
C PRO A 99 -6.33 -17.97 5.04
N LYS A 100 -6.34 -18.85 6.04
CA LYS A 100 -6.47 -20.28 5.76
C LYS A 100 -7.89 -20.57 5.30
N SER A 101 -8.00 -21.29 4.21
CA SER A 101 -9.31 -21.77 3.75
C SER A 101 -9.82 -22.82 4.75
N SER A 102 -11.11 -22.74 5.05
CA SER A 102 -11.74 -23.76 5.88
C SER A 102 -12.00 -25.00 5.03
N ALA A 103 -11.49 -26.15 5.49
CA ALA A 103 -11.79 -27.41 4.82
C ALA A 103 -13.22 -27.80 5.11
N ILE A 104 -13.91 -28.32 4.07
CA ILE A 104 -15.25 -28.88 4.23
C ILE A 104 -15.08 -30.38 4.43
N PRO A 105 -15.44 -30.92 5.62
CA PRO A 105 -15.31 -32.35 5.84
C PRO A 105 -16.32 -33.12 4.96
N ILE A 106 -15.84 -34.21 4.38
CA ILE A 106 -16.65 -35.07 3.56
C ILE A 106 -16.96 -36.31 4.36
N THR A 107 -18.22 -36.57 4.54
CA THR A 107 -18.68 -37.79 5.26
C THR A 107 -19.21 -38.83 4.30
#